data_da47f4e2bd688db488968f1077468f16
#
_entry.id   da47f4e2bd688db488968f1077468f16
#
_cell.length_a   1.000
_cell.length_b   1.000
_cell.length_c   1.000
_cell.angle_alpha   90.00
_cell.angle_beta   90.00
_cell.angle_gamma   90.00
#
_symmetry.space_group_name_H-M   'P 1'
#
loop_
_entity.id
_entity.type
_entity.pdbx_description
1 polymer ?
#
loop_
_entity_poly.entity_id
_entity_poly.type
_entity_poly.pdbx_seq_one_letter_code
_entity_poly.pdbx_strand_id
1 'polypeptide(L)'
;MSRQVIWEAQAIDQAAGFLRDDPDGVREMLDAVAGLADEPRPAGSFPYGSTDRRRMRIGRYRVMYDITVETVSVWHLGRGWARS
;
A
#
# COMPACT_ATOMS: atom_id res chain seq x y z
N MET A 1 -17.40 -1.91 -9.34
CA MET A 1 -16.75 -3.22 -9.28
C MET A 1 -15.41 -3.13 -8.60
N SER A 2 -15.11 -4.13 -7.81
CA SER A 2 -13.87 -4.18 -7.06
C SER A 2 -12.71 -4.60 -7.95
N ARG A 3 -11.54 -4.03 -7.73
CA ARG A 3 -10.31 -4.52 -8.31
C ARG A 3 -9.71 -5.57 -7.40
N GLN A 4 -8.88 -6.42 -7.96
CA GLN A 4 -8.16 -7.41 -7.17
C GLN A 4 -6.89 -6.77 -6.62
N VAL A 5 -6.65 -6.90 -5.32
CA VAL A 5 -5.42 -6.42 -4.71
C VAL A 5 -4.38 -7.54 -4.79
N ILE A 6 -3.26 -7.24 -5.40
CA ILE A 6 -2.16 -8.17 -5.57
C ILE A 6 -0.95 -7.63 -4.83
N TRP A 7 -0.29 -8.49 -4.06
CA TRP A 7 0.93 -8.14 -3.34
C TRP A 7 2.12 -8.75 -4.06
N GLU A 8 3.05 -7.94 -4.50
CA GLU A 8 4.26 -8.46 -5.09
C GLU A 8 5.16 -9.03 -4.01
N ALA A 9 6.03 -9.97 -4.38
CA ALA A 9 6.84 -10.70 -3.42
C ALA A 9 7.64 -9.78 -2.51
N GLN A 10 8.22 -8.73 -3.06
CA GLN A 10 8.99 -7.77 -2.27
C GLN A 10 8.13 -7.14 -1.17
N ALA A 11 6.91 -6.76 -1.51
CA ALA A 11 6.04 -6.11 -0.53
C ALA A 11 5.57 -7.10 0.54
N ILE A 12 5.36 -8.35 0.15
CA ILE A 12 5.00 -9.40 1.12
C ILE A 12 6.13 -9.58 2.12
N ASP A 13 7.36 -9.65 1.64
CA ASP A 13 8.52 -9.83 2.53
C ASP A 13 8.67 -8.65 3.48
N GLN A 14 8.45 -7.44 2.98
CA GLN A 14 8.53 -6.25 3.82
C GLN A 14 7.46 -6.26 4.90
N ALA A 15 6.23 -6.61 4.53
CA ALA A 15 5.13 -6.68 5.50
C ALA A 15 5.43 -7.73 6.57
N ALA A 16 5.94 -8.88 6.17
CA ALA A 16 6.27 -9.95 7.11
C ALA A 16 7.34 -9.48 8.12
N GLY A 17 8.31 -8.71 7.65
CA GLY A 17 9.33 -8.17 8.54
C GLY A 17 8.76 -7.20 9.56
N PHE A 18 7.88 -6.31 9.14
CA PHE A 18 7.28 -5.34 10.05
C PHE A 18 6.28 -5.98 11.01
N LEU A 19 5.64 -7.07 10.59
CA LEU A 19 4.65 -7.76 11.40
C LEU A 19 5.24 -8.28 12.72
N ARG A 20 6.52 -8.58 12.73
CA ARG A 20 7.16 -9.14 13.93
C ARG A 20 7.19 -8.16 15.09
N ASP A 21 7.39 -6.88 14.81
CA ASP A 21 7.51 -5.89 15.89
C ASP A 21 6.33 -4.93 15.96
N ASP A 22 5.42 -4.95 14.99
CA ASP A 22 4.29 -4.03 14.98
C ASP A 22 3.06 -4.67 14.36
N PRO A 23 2.51 -5.73 15.01
CA PRO A 23 1.37 -6.42 14.42
C PRO A 23 0.13 -5.56 14.28
N ASP A 24 -0.12 -4.66 15.23
CA ASP A 24 -1.32 -3.82 15.17
C ASP A 24 -1.22 -2.79 14.04
N GLY A 25 -0.07 -2.17 13.89
CA GLY A 25 0.14 -1.20 12.81
C GLY A 25 0.07 -1.85 11.44
N VAL A 26 0.64 -3.06 11.30
CA VAL A 26 0.57 -3.79 10.04
C VAL A 26 -0.86 -4.17 9.73
N ARG A 27 -1.64 -4.60 10.73
CA ARG A 27 -3.04 -4.94 10.51
C ARG A 27 -3.83 -3.74 10.01
N GLU A 28 -3.62 -2.58 10.62
CA GLU A 28 -4.26 -1.34 10.18
C GLU A 28 -3.89 -1.02 8.73
N MET A 29 -2.62 -1.19 8.39
CA MET A 29 -2.15 -0.96 7.04
C MET A 29 -2.79 -1.95 6.05
N LEU A 30 -2.88 -3.23 6.42
CA LEU A 30 -3.50 -4.23 5.56
C LEU A 30 -4.98 -3.93 5.31
N ASP A 31 -5.70 -3.48 6.33
CA ASP A 31 -7.10 -3.12 6.17
C ASP A 31 -7.26 -1.94 5.20
N ALA A 32 -6.39 -0.95 5.32
CA ALA A 32 -6.45 0.20 4.42
C ALA A 32 -6.12 -0.19 2.99
N VAL A 33 -5.14 -1.08 2.80
CA VAL A 33 -4.78 -1.57 1.47
C VAL A 33 -5.94 -2.36 0.86
N ALA A 34 -6.63 -3.17 1.66
CA ALA A 34 -7.78 -3.92 1.17
C ALA A 34 -8.86 -2.98 0.62
N GLY A 35 -9.01 -1.81 1.22
CA GLY A 35 -9.98 -0.81 0.74
C GLY A 35 -9.64 -0.25 -0.64
N LEU A 36 -8.42 -0.38 -1.10
CA LEU A 36 -8.04 0.08 -2.43
C LEU A 36 -8.73 -0.70 -3.54
N ALA A 37 -9.25 -1.88 -3.23
CA ALA A 37 -10.01 -2.66 -4.21
C ALA A 37 -11.22 -1.88 -4.72
N ASP A 38 -11.88 -1.13 -3.83
CA ASP A 38 -13.07 -0.36 -4.18
C ASP A 38 -12.75 1.11 -4.45
N GLU A 39 -11.75 1.65 -3.77
CA GLU A 39 -11.38 3.05 -3.91
C GLU A 39 -9.86 3.14 -4.07
N PRO A 40 -9.35 3.02 -5.30
CA PRO A 40 -7.90 2.98 -5.51
C PRO A 40 -7.22 4.34 -5.41
N ARG A 41 -7.97 5.41 -5.39
CA ARG A 41 -7.42 6.77 -5.25
C ARG A 41 -8.04 7.50 -4.07
N PRO A 42 -7.86 6.96 -2.84
CA PRO A 42 -8.47 7.62 -1.68
C PRO A 42 -7.76 8.92 -1.35
N ALA A 43 -8.33 9.74 -0.46
CA ALA A 43 -7.80 11.04 -0.09
C ALA A 43 -6.46 10.83 0.56
N GLY A 44 -5.84 10.10 0.98
CA GLY A 44 -4.48 9.98 1.52
C GLY A 44 -3.47 9.48 0.53
N SER A 45 -3.89 9.24 -0.72
CA SER A 45 -2.97 8.77 -1.74
C SER A 45 -2.61 9.87 -2.71
N PHE A 46 -1.40 9.80 -3.26
CA PHE A 46 -0.88 10.83 -4.15
C PHE A 46 -0.19 10.19 -5.35
N PRO A 47 -0.25 10.81 -6.52
CA PRO A 47 0.46 10.30 -7.68
C PRO A 47 1.96 10.22 -7.43
N TYR A 48 2.60 9.22 -8.00
CA TYR A 48 4.04 9.03 -7.87
C TYR A 48 4.60 8.69 -9.23
N GLY A 49 4.91 9.70 -10.01
CA GLY A 49 5.43 9.53 -11.36
C GLY A 49 4.34 9.49 -12.42
N SER A 50 3.20 8.89 -12.13
CA SER A 50 2.05 8.88 -13.04
C SER A 50 0.77 8.82 -12.22
N THR A 51 -0.38 9.00 -12.87
CA THR A 51 -1.65 8.95 -12.17
C THR A 51 -2.00 7.56 -11.71
N ASP A 52 -1.42 6.54 -12.35
CA ASP A 52 -1.72 5.15 -12.02
C ASP A 52 -0.73 4.55 -11.04
N ARG A 53 0.38 5.22 -10.79
CA ARG A 53 1.33 4.81 -9.75
C ARG A 53 1.17 5.77 -8.60
N ARG A 54 0.88 5.24 -7.43
CA ARG A 54 0.52 6.07 -6.29
C ARG A 54 1.25 5.63 -5.04
N ARG A 55 1.33 6.55 -4.10
CA ARG A 55 1.80 6.24 -2.76
C ARG A 55 0.74 6.67 -1.76
N MET A 56 0.65 5.92 -0.68
CA MET A 56 -0.32 6.19 0.37
C MET A 56 0.35 6.01 1.72
N ARG A 57 0.03 6.91 2.64
CA ARG A 57 0.53 6.82 4.00
C ARG A 57 -0.56 6.27 4.91
N ILE A 58 -0.22 5.25 5.68
CA ILE A 58 -1.13 4.65 6.65
C ILE A 58 -0.36 4.50 7.94
N GLY A 59 -0.69 5.34 8.95
CA GLY A 59 0.08 5.35 10.18
C GLY A 59 1.53 5.67 9.90
N ARG A 60 2.40 4.75 10.28
CA ARG A 60 3.84 4.89 10.07
C ARG A 60 4.33 4.17 8.81
N TYR A 61 3.40 3.67 7.99
CA TYR A 61 3.75 2.91 6.79
C TYR A 61 3.51 3.70 5.54
N ARG A 62 4.31 3.41 4.54
CA ARG A 62 4.26 4.01 3.22
C ARG A 62 4.05 2.90 2.22
N VAL A 63 2.94 2.96 1.49
CA VAL A 63 2.56 1.91 0.55
C VAL A 63 2.65 2.48 -0.85
N MET A 64 3.36 1.77 -1.74
CA MET A 64 3.48 2.14 -3.14
C MET A 64 2.74 1.10 -3.96
N TYR A 65 1.87 1.56 -4.85
CA TYR A 65 1.07 0.63 -5.63
C TYR A 65 0.76 1.18 -7.01
N ASP A 66 0.45 0.26 -7.91
CA ASP A 66 0.06 0.58 -9.27
C ASP A 66 -1.39 0.15 -9.49
N ILE A 67 -2.13 0.95 -10.27
CA ILE A 67 -3.54 0.71 -10.55
C ILE A 67 -3.68 0.32 -12.02
N THR A 68 -4.39 -0.77 -12.28
CA THR A 68 -4.83 -1.12 -13.63
C THR A 68 -6.36 -1.18 -13.62
N VAL A 69 -6.96 -1.51 -14.76
CA VAL A 69 -8.41 -1.65 -14.84
C VAL A 69 -8.91 -2.71 -13.86
N GLU A 70 -8.15 -3.77 -13.67
CA GLU A 70 -8.61 -4.93 -12.90
C GLU A 70 -7.87 -5.12 -11.59
N THR A 71 -6.73 -4.46 -11.38
CA THR A 71 -5.90 -4.77 -10.22
C THR A 71 -5.37 -3.52 -9.53
N VAL A 72 -4.99 -3.71 -8.27
CA VAL A 72 -4.13 -2.81 -7.53
C VAL A 72 -2.94 -3.65 -7.09
N SER A 73 -1.77 -3.34 -7.60
CA SER A 73 -0.56 -4.11 -7.30
C SER A 73 0.31 -3.37 -6.33
N VAL A 74 0.44 -3.90 -5.12
CA VAL A 74 1.30 -3.31 -4.10
C VAL A 74 2.72 -3.82 -4.34
N TRP A 75 3.65 -2.91 -4.64
CA TRP A 75 5.00 -3.31 -4.99
C TRP A 75 6.06 -2.87 -3.98
N HIS A 76 5.71 -2.02 -3.04
CA HIS A 76 6.66 -1.60 -2.02
C HIS A 76 5.94 -1.19 -0.75
N LEU A 77 6.49 -1.58 0.40
CA LEU A 77 6.02 -1.19 1.70
C LEU A 77 7.21 -0.74 2.53
N GLY A 78 7.19 0.52 2.97
CA GLY A 78 8.22 1.05 3.83
C GLY A 78 7.64 1.51 5.14
N ARG A 79 8.49 1.73 6.15
CA ARG A 79 8.08 2.22 7.45
C ARG A 79 8.79 3.52 7.75
N GLY A 80 8.05 4.45 8.36
CA GLY A 80 8.57 5.77 8.64
C GLY A 80 8.57 6.65 7.41
N TRP A 81 8.79 7.94 7.59
CA TRP A 81 8.89 8.86 6.49
C TRP A 81 10.33 9.29 6.38
N ALA A 82 10.88 9.02 5.23
CA ALA A 82 12.20 9.52 4.98
C ALA A 82 12.17 11.04 5.08
N ARG A 83 13.15 11.58 5.74
CA ARG A 83 13.36 13.00 5.76
C ARG A 83 14.02 13.36 4.45
N SER A 84 13.25 13.71 3.54
CA SER A 84 13.86 13.95 2.24
C SER A 84 13.85 15.41 1.94
#